data_6767125fd5eb1b387d896bc206acb11f
#
_entry.id   6767125fd5eb1b387d896bc206acb11f
#
_cell.length_a   1.000
_cell.length_b   1.000
_cell.length_c   1.000
_cell.angle_alpha   90.00
_cell.angle_beta   90.00
_cell.angle_gamma   90.00
#
_symmetry.space_group_name_H-M   'P 1'
#
loop_
_entity.id
_entity.type
_entity.pdbx_description
1 polymer ?
#
loop_
_entity_poly.entity_id
_entity_poly.type
_entity_poly.pdbx_seq_one_letter_code
_entity_poly.pdbx_strand_id
1 'polypeptide(L)'
;MDEAGAVRRALERIAREDPRLCAFIEVWPQRALAEAGRVGELPLAGLPFAVKGRTGIRSYAARRLIAAGAVPVGATSVPGPGTPWQTWGLGAHGRTVNPWRPDRTPGGSSAGSAVAVAAGLVGLATGSDGAGSVRIPAAWCGVFGLKTTNGLLPSPDRTGLASAGVLTRSAAGARTYLRTVLDGYKPVPPVLPVPAVFSPGLGYADVDPEVAAVVRVAVERLVAAGVVRLVDRTCELLDPCEAWLSVRGGSPSPRAEEIRHANDTVLEALFARTPLLLTPVTPNRPHGHDGPGELYSTALTWAFNLSGHPAASVPAGFTADGCPVGLQLVAERGADAPLLGVAGAVEDALTAKG
;
A
#
# COMPACT_ATOMS: atom_id res chain seq x y z
N MET A 1 -15.97 -20.21 -15.91
CA MET A 1 -14.47 -20.20 -15.90
C MET A 1 -14.01 -21.36 -15.01
N ASP A 2 -12.86 -21.96 -15.32
CA ASP A 2 -12.29 -23.01 -14.46
C ASP A 2 -11.68 -22.37 -13.20
N GLU A 3 -12.52 -22.20 -12.15
CA GLU A 3 -12.14 -21.57 -10.86
C GLU A 3 -11.01 -22.36 -10.19
N ALA A 4 -11.08 -23.68 -10.22
CA ALA A 4 -10.02 -24.55 -9.71
C ALA A 4 -8.73 -24.39 -10.52
N GLY A 5 -8.82 -24.12 -11.81
CA GLY A 5 -7.68 -23.86 -12.67
C GLY A 5 -6.94 -22.56 -12.33
N ALA A 6 -7.63 -21.49 -11.95
CA ALA A 6 -6.98 -20.25 -11.54
C ALA A 6 -6.16 -20.44 -10.24
N VAL A 7 -6.73 -21.13 -9.26
CA VAL A 7 -6.05 -21.48 -8.00
C VAL A 7 -4.86 -22.41 -8.26
N ARG A 8 -5.03 -23.44 -9.09
CA ARG A 8 -3.95 -24.37 -9.44
C ARG A 8 -2.77 -23.64 -10.09
N ARG A 9 -3.02 -22.80 -11.08
CA ARG A 9 -1.97 -21.99 -11.73
C ARG A 9 -1.26 -21.05 -10.75
N ALA A 10 -1.97 -20.49 -9.77
CA ALA A 10 -1.35 -19.69 -8.73
C ALA A 10 -0.41 -20.53 -7.85
N LEU A 11 -0.87 -21.68 -7.38
CA LEU A 11 -0.07 -22.60 -6.57
C LEU A 11 1.17 -23.13 -7.32
N GLU A 12 1.05 -23.46 -8.61
CA GLU A 12 2.16 -23.86 -9.46
C GLU A 12 3.21 -22.75 -9.61
N ARG A 13 2.76 -21.49 -9.82
CA ARG A 13 3.68 -20.34 -9.85
C ARG A 13 4.37 -20.13 -8.50
N ILE A 14 3.63 -20.21 -7.40
CA ILE A 14 4.19 -20.09 -6.05
C ILE A 14 5.26 -21.17 -5.83
N ALA A 15 4.95 -22.44 -6.15
CA ALA A 15 5.90 -23.54 -5.97
C ALA A 15 7.20 -23.34 -6.77
N ARG A 16 7.12 -22.73 -7.96
CA ARG A 16 8.27 -22.48 -8.82
C ARG A 16 9.08 -21.25 -8.38
N GLU A 17 8.43 -20.16 -8.00
CA GLU A 17 9.09 -18.86 -7.80
C GLU A 17 9.38 -18.53 -6.33
N ASP A 18 8.57 -19.03 -5.39
CA ASP A 18 8.71 -18.64 -3.97
C ASP A 18 10.00 -19.11 -3.29
N PRO A 19 10.61 -20.25 -3.67
CA PRO A 19 11.93 -20.62 -3.14
C PRO A 19 13.00 -19.54 -3.35
N ARG A 20 12.88 -18.73 -4.42
CA ARG A 20 13.78 -17.60 -4.72
C ARG A 20 13.30 -16.29 -4.10
N LEU A 21 11.98 -16.06 -4.03
CA LEU A 21 11.40 -14.79 -3.61
C LEU A 21 11.17 -14.72 -2.09
N CYS A 22 10.96 -15.84 -1.44
CA CYS A 22 10.67 -15.94 -0.01
C CYS A 22 9.47 -15.08 0.43
N ALA A 23 8.45 -15.00 -0.43
CA ALA A 23 7.27 -14.16 -0.20
C ALA A 23 6.26 -14.79 0.76
N PHE A 24 6.30 -16.12 0.94
CA PHE A 24 5.36 -16.83 1.79
C PHE A 24 6.03 -17.39 3.05
N ILE A 25 5.30 -17.32 4.18
CA ILE A 25 5.62 -18.06 5.41
C ILE A 25 5.06 -19.47 5.32
N GLU A 26 3.91 -19.60 4.64
CA GLU A 26 3.16 -20.85 4.53
C GLU A 26 2.26 -20.81 3.30
N VAL A 27 2.23 -21.87 2.53
CA VAL A 27 1.34 -22.07 1.40
C VAL A 27 0.35 -23.19 1.73
N TRP A 28 -0.91 -23.09 1.28
CA TRP A 28 -2.00 -24.00 1.65
C TRP A 28 -2.59 -24.76 0.45
N PRO A 29 -1.83 -25.62 -0.29
CA PRO A 29 -2.28 -26.19 -1.55
C PRO A 29 -3.53 -27.05 -1.43
N GLN A 30 -3.56 -28.00 -0.49
CA GLN A 30 -4.69 -28.92 -0.31
C GLN A 30 -5.96 -28.16 0.08
N ARG A 31 -5.83 -27.21 1.01
CA ARG A 31 -6.93 -26.37 1.45
C ARG A 31 -7.46 -25.50 0.29
N ALA A 32 -6.59 -24.83 -0.42
CA ALA A 32 -6.96 -23.94 -1.52
C ALA A 32 -7.67 -24.68 -2.66
N LEU A 33 -7.20 -25.87 -3.05
CA LEU A 33 -7.84 -26.68 -4.06
C LEU A 33 -9.22 -27.20 -3.60
N ALA A 34 -9.34 -27.62 -2.34
CA ALA A 34 -10.63 -28.06 -1.77
C ALA A 34 -11.64 -26.90 -1.68
N GLU A 35 -11.20 -25.71 -1.30
CA GLU A 35 -12.06 -24.52 -1.26
C GLU A 35 -12.47 -24.09 -2.69
N ALA A 36 -11.55 -24.08 -3.65
CA ALA A 36 -11.84 -23.74 -5.05
C ALA A 36 -12.96 -24.57 -5.68
N GLY A 37 -13.06 -25.86 -5.30
CA GLY A 37 -14.15 -26.74 -5.76
C GLY A 37 -15.52 -26.47 -5.12
N ARG A 38 -15.62 -25.55 -4.16
CA ARG A 38 -16.85 -25.27 -3.39
C ARG A 38 -17.43 -23.88 -3.59
N VAL A 39 -16.71 -22.98 -4.27
CA VAL A 39 -17.07 -21.55 -4.34
C VAL A 39 -18.26 -21.24 -5.26
N GLY A 40 -18.65 -22.14 -6.15
CA GLY A 40 -19.84 -21.98 -7.00
C GLY A 40 -19.84 -20.66 -7.80
N GLU A 41 -20.99 -20.00 -7.90
CA GLU A 41 -21.21 -18.76 -8.65
C GLU A 41 -21.03 -17.49 -7.80
N LEU A 42 -20.18 -17.53 -6.78
CA LEU A 42 -19.92 -16.35 -5.93
C LEU A 42 -19.16 -15.26 -6.71
N PRO A 43 -19.29 -13.97 -6.33
CA PRO A 43 -18.74 -12.84 -7.09
C PRO A 43 -17.23 -12.88 -7.34
N LEU A 44 -16.46 -13.53 -6.47
CA LEU A 44 -15.01 -13.70 -6.58
C LEU A 44 -14.62 -15.19 -6.73
N ALA A 45 -15.54 -16.01 -7.27
CA ALA A 45 -15.35 -17.46 -7.37
C ALA A 45 -13.96 -17.83 -7.92
N GLY A 46 -13.17 -18.55 -7.10
CA GLY A 46 -11.86 -19.03 -7.48
C GLY A 46 -10.76 -17.99 -7.62
N LEU A 47 -10.97 -16.70 -7.21
CA LEU A 47 -9.92 -15.70 -7.21
C LEU A 47 -8.85 -16.05 -6.16
N PRO A 48 -7.62 -16.43 -6.55
CA PRO A 48 -6.56 -16.71 -5.59
C PRO A 48 -6.06 -15.41 -4.97
N PHE A 49 -5.99 -15.36 -3.64
CA PHE A 49 -5.42 -14.24 -2.92
C PHE A 49 -4.51 -14.70 -1.76
N ALA A 50 -3.63 -13.81 -1.30
CA ALA A 50 -2.75 -14.07 -0.18
C ALA A 50 -3.09 -13.21 1.04
N VAL A 51 -2.79 -13.69 2.25
CA VAL A 51 -3.05 -12.97 3.48
C VAL A 51 -1.74 -12.57 4.16
N LYS A 52 -1.67 -11.36 4.71
CA LYS A 52 -0.50 -10.87 5.44
C LYS A 52 -0.27 -11.65 6.73
N GLY A 53 0.84 -12.37 6.83
CA GLY A 53 1.20 -13.14 8.02
C GLY A 53 0.20 -14.24 8.37
N ARG A 54 0.55 -15.12 9.31
CA ARG A 54 -0.28 -16.29 9.68
C ARG A 54 -1.65 -15.90 10.23
N THR A 55 -1.76 -14.77 10.93
CA THR A 55 -3.02 -14.32 11.53
C THR A 55 -3.94 -13.58 10.57
N GLY A 56 -3.42 -13.17 9.41
CA GLY A 56 -4.16 -12.41 8.40
C GLY A 56 -5.42 -13.10 7.88
N ILE A 57 -5.44 -14.43 7.89
CA ILE A 57 -6.63 -15.23 7.54
C ILE A 57 -7.85 -14.94 8.44
N ARG A 58 -7.63 -14.45 9.66
CA ARG A 58 -8.68 -14.12 10.62
C ARG A 58 -9.15 -12.66 10.51
N SER A 59 -8.50 -11.86 9.67
CA SER A 59 -8.88 -10.45 9.49
C SER A 59 -10.29 -10.31 8.93
N TYR A 60 -10.93 -9.18 9.22
CA TYR A 60 -12.24 -8.87 8.65
C TYR A 60 -12.21 -8.95 7.12
N ALA A 61 -11.22 -8.33 6.49
CA ALA A 61 -11.08 -8.33 5.04
C ALA A 61 -10.93 -9.73 4.45
N ALA A 62 -10.09 -10.59 5.05
CA ALA A 62 -9.91 -11.96 4.56
C ALA A 62 -11.22 -12.76 4.65
N ARG A 63 -11.96 -12.64 5.76
CA ARG A 63 -13.28 -13.30 5.91
C ARG A 63 -14.29 -12.85 4.86
N ARG A 64 -14.33 -11.53 4.55
CA ARG A 64 -15.22 -10.99 3.52
C ARG A 64 -14.86 -11.49 2.12
N LEU A 65 -13.56 -11.54 1.80
CA LEU A 65 -13.06 -12.08 0.53
C LEU A 65 -13.42 -13.57 0.38
N ILE A 66 -13.20 -14.38 1.42
CA ILE A 66 -13.56 -15.80 1.43
C ILE A 66 -15.08 -15.98 1.26
N ALA A 67 -15.89 -15.21 1.98
CA ALA A 67 -17.35 -15.26 1.87
C ALA A 67 -17.83 -14.89 0.46
N ALA A 68 -17.08 -14.08 -0.28
CA ALA A 68 -17.35 -13.74 -1.69
C ALA A 68 -16.79 -14.77 -2.68
N GLY A 69 -16.16 -15.85 -2.23
CA GLY A 69 -15.65 -16.93 -3.09
C GLY A 69 -14.17 -16.81 -3.46
N ALA A 70 -13.44 -15.82 -2.96
CA ALA A 70 -11.99 -15.78 -3.14
C ALA A 70 -11.30 -16.85 -2.30
N VAL A 71 -10.23 -17.43 -2.83
CA VAL A 71 -9.54 -18.57 -2.24
C VAL A 71 -8.17 -18.16 -1.69
N PRO A 72 -7.96 -18.25 -0.35
CA PRO A 72 -6.67 -17.95 0.25
C PRO A 72 -5.65 -19.06 -0.06
N VAL A 73 -4.54 -18.69 -0.71
CA VAL A 73 -3.51 -19.66 -1.12
C VAL A 73 -2.35 -19.76 -0.11
N GLY A 74 -2.21 -18.80 0.80
CA GLY A 74 -1.14 -18.84 1.79
C GLY A 74 -1.00 -17.56 2.60
N ALA A 75 -0.13 -17.62 3.60
CA ALA A 75 0.28 -16.52 4.47
C ALA A 75 1.60 -15.93 3.98
N THR A 76 1.59 -14.64 3.66
CA THR A 76 2.78 -13.92 3.17
C THR A 76 3.69 -13.47 4.30
N SER A 77 4.96 -13.24 3.96
CA SER A 77 6.00 -12.85 4.88
C SER A 77 5.75 -11.47 5.51
N VAL A 78 6.19 -11.36 6.72
CA VAL A 78 6.24 -10.14 7.54
C VAL A 78 7.63 -10.09 8.20
N PRO A 79 8.05 -8.96 8.79
CA PRO A 79 9.32 -8.90 9.51
C PRO A 79 9.45 -9.98 10.56
N GLY A 80 10.61 -10.61 10.59
CA GLY A 80 11.01 -11.51 11.67
C GLY A 80 11.54 -10.74 12.88
N PRO A 81 11.95 -11.44 13.96
CA PRO A 81 12.59 -10.82 15.10
C PRO A 81 14.00 -10.31 14.75
N GLY A 82 14.55 -9.46 15.63
CA GLY A 82 15.97 -9.09 15.61
C GLY A 82 16.31 -7.79 14.87
N THR A 83 15.33 -7.04 14.36
CA THR A 83 15.57 -5.73 13.77
C THR A 83 14.63 -4.67 14.34
N PRO A 84 15.12 -3.42 14.58
CA PRO A 84 14.25 -2.32 14.96
C PRO A 84 13.41 -1.80 13.78
N TRP A 85 13.81 -2.05 12.53
CA TRP A 85 13.07 -1.62 11.33
C TRP A 85 12.12 -2.72 10.85
N GLN A 86 11.04 -2.31 10.15
CA GLN A 86 9.98 -3.18 9.69
C GLN A 86 9.86 -3.24 8.16
N THR A 87 10.83 -2.66 7.43
CA THR A 87 10.82 -2.58 5.96
C THR A 87 11.43 -3.81 5.29
N TRP A 88 11.09 -5.01 5.78
CA TRP A 88 11.55 -6.30 5.27
C TRP A 88 10.57 -7.43 5.57
N GLY A 89 10.86 -8.66 5.15
CA GLY A 89 10.07 -9.84 5.48
C GLY A 89 10.92 -11.10 5.65
N LEU A 90 10.39 -12.05 6.43
CA LEU A 90 10.95 -13.39 6.63
C LEU A 90 9.94 -14.43 6.17
N GLY A 91 10.20 -15.07 5.06
CA GLY A 91 9.42 -16.19 4.52
C GLY A 91 9.95 -17.56 4.96
N ALA A 92 9.34 -18.61 4.44
CA ALA A 92 9.72 -19.99 4.77
C ALA A 92 11.15 -20.36 4.31
N HIS A 93 11.62 -19.74 3.25
CA HIS A 93 12.92 -20.03 2.63
C HIS A 93 14.00 -18.99 2.97
N GLY A 94 13.70 -17.97 3.77
CA GLY A 94 14.64 -16.94 4.13
C GLY A 94 14.07 -15.52 4.02
N ARG A 95 14.95 -14.52 3.94
CA ARG A 95 14.53 -13.12 3.77
C ARG A 95 13.84 -12.89 2.45
N THR A 96 12.73 -12.18 2.48
CA THR A 96 11.97 -11.82 1.28
C THR A 96 12.78 -10.88 0.40
N VAL A 97 12.82 -11.21 -0.87
CA VAL A 97 13.64 -10.55 -1.89
C VAL A 97 12.79 -9.57 -2.69
N ASN A 98 13.33 -8.41 -3.00
CA ASN A 98 12.68 -7.47 -3.92
C ASN A 98 12.74 -8.05 -5.36
N PRO A 99 11.60 -8.20 -6.06
CA PRO A 99 11.58 -8.81 -7.39
C PRO A 99 12.39 -8.07 -8.46
N TRP A 100 12.58 -6.75 -8.28
CA TRP A 100 13.30 -5.89 -9.22
C TRP A 100 14.81 -5.82 -8.91
N ARG A 101 15.12 -5.79 -7.63
CA ARG A 101 16.49 -5.64 -7.11
C ARG A 101 16.70 -6.63 -5.97
N PRO A 102 17.20 -7.85 -6.29
CA PRO A 102 17.40 -8.90 -5.28
C PRO A 102 18.36 -8.53 -4.14
N ASP A 103 19.23 -7.57 -4.36
CA ASP A 103 20.14 -7.00 -3.35
C ASP A 103 19.44 -6.00 -2.40
N ARG A 104 18.15 -5.73 -2.62
CA ARG A 104 17.36 -4.76 -1.86
C ARG A 104 16.18 -5.43 -1.16
N THR A 105 15.71 -4.78 -0.08
CA THR A 105 14.48 -5.18 0.61
C THR A 105 13.24 -4.80 -0.20
N PRO A 106 12.15 -5.58 -0.12
CA PRO A 106 10.89 -5.26 -0.78
C PRO A 106 10.04 -4.21 -0.02
N GLY A 107 10.55 -3.66 1.10
CA GLY A 107 9.72 -2.90 2.03
C GLY A 107 8.96 -3.80 3.00
N GLY A 108 8.11 -3.19 3.81
CA GLY A 108 7.33 -3.91 4.83
C GLY A 108 6.45 -2.96 5.66
N SER A 109 5.72 -3.54 6.59
CA SER A 109 5.70 -4.94 7.08
C SER A 109 4.84 -5.90 6.23
N SER A 110 4.14 -5.45 5.17
CA SER A 110 3.44 -6.35 4.23
C SER A 110 4.38 -6.77 3.08
N ALA A 111 5.59 -7.19 3.41
CA ALA A 111 6.67 -7.49 2.48
C ALA A 111 6.29 -8.57 1.46
N GLY A 112 5.95 -9.76 1.94
CA GLY A 112 5.56 -10.87 1.05
C GLY A 112 4.27 -10.61 0.28
N SER A 113 3.34 -9.80 0.82
CA SER A 113 2.13 -9.41 0.10
C SER A 113 2.46 -8.60 -1.16
N ALA A 114 3.38 -7.64 -1.05
CA ALA A 114 3.83 -6.85 -2.20
C ALA A 114 4.58 -7.71 -3.22
N VAL A 115 5.50 -8.55 -2.75
CA VAL A 115 6.28 -9.45 -3.62
C VAL A 115 5.39 -10.45 -4.34
N ALA A 116 4.42 -11.06 -3.64
CA ALA A 116 3.49 -12.01 -4.24
C ALA A 116 2.65 -11.39 -5.37
N VAL A 117 2.24 -10.12 -5.22
CA VAL A 117 1.52 -9.37 -6.26
C VAL A 117 2.46 -8.97 -7.38
N ALA A 118 3.64 -8.41 -7.07
CA ALA A 118 4.62 -7.95 -8.06
C ALA A 118 5.11 -9.07 -8.97
N ALA A 119 5.37 -10.25 -8.40
CA ALA A 119 5.79 -11.44 -9.14
C ALA A 119 4.61 -12.19 -9.82
N GLY A 120 3.39 -11.69 -9.72
CA GLY A 120 2.21 -12.30 -10.34
C GLY A 120 1.80 -13.63 -9.73
N LEU A 121 2.21 -13.95 -8.52
CA LEU A 121 1.83 -15.17 -7.80
C LEU A 121 0.35 -15.16 -7.44
N VAL A 122 -0.13 -13.98 -7.04
CA VAL A 122 -1.56 -13.67 -6.84
C VAL A 122 -1.89 -12.29 -7.42
N GLY A 123 -3.15 -12.05 -7.71
CA GLY A 123 -3.62 -10.72 -8.17
C GLY A 123 -3.94 -9.74 -7.04
N LEU A 124 -4.12 -10.26 -5.82
CA LEU A 124 -4.52 -9.52 -4.64
C LEU A 124 -3.88 -10.12 -3.38
N ALA A 125 -3.37 -9.26 -2.49
CA ALA A 125 -2.94 -9.67 -1.17
C ALA A 125 -3.40 -8.65 -0.11
N THR A 126 -3.85 -9.14 1.05
CA THR A 126 -4.24 -8.26 2.15
C THR A 126 -3.02 -7.65 2.83
N GLY A 127 -3.19 -6.48 3.42
CA GLY A 127 -2.20 -5.76 4.20
C GLY A 127 -2.80 -5.04 5.39
N SER A 128 -1.95 -4.44 6.19
CA SER A 128 -2.30 -3.47 7.21
C SER A 128 -1.24 -2.38 7.24
N ASP A 129 -1.65 -1.13 7.39
CA ASP A 129 -0.78 0.04 7.26
C ASP A 129 -0.87 0.91 8.52
N GLY A 130 0.17 0.87 9.36
CA GLY A 130 0.25 1.64 10.60
C GLY A 130 1.31 2.75 10.57
N ALA A 131 2.21 2.71 9.56
CA ALA A 131 3.21 3.75 9.30
C ALA A 131 3.68 3.74 7.83
N GLY A 132 2.87 3.18 6.91
CA GLY A 132 3.26 2.96 5.52
C GLY A 132 3.41 1.48 5.15
N SER A 133 3.01 0.55 6.01
CA SER A 133 3.24 -0.89 5.81
C SER A 133 2.48 -1.55 4.65
N VAL A 134 1.64 -0.83 3.93
CA VAL A 134 1.08 -1.20 2.62
C VAL A 134 1.73 -0.36 1.53
N ARG A 135 1.80 0.94 1.73
CA ARG A 135 2.27 1.92 0.75
C ARG A 135 3.75 1.78 0.43
N ILE A 136 4.61 1.61 1.44
CA ILE A 136 6.06 1.44 1.27
C ILE A 136 6.38 0.20 0.43
N PRO A 137 5.91 -1.02 0.82
CA PRO A 137 6.21 -2.19 0.00
C PRO A 137 5.53 -2.15 -1.38
N ALA A 138 4.38 -1.47 -1.53
CA ALA A 138 3.79 -1.22 -2.84
C ALA A 138 4.71 -0.38 -3.73
N ALA A 139 5.23 0.73 -3.21
CA ALA A 139 6.16 1.60 -3.92
C ALA A 139 7.43 0.87 -4.34
N TRP A 140 8.05 0.14 -3.42
CA TRP A 140 9.33 -0.53 -3.66
C TRP A 140 9.23 -1.81 -4.49
N CYS A 141 8.02 -2.38 -4.60
CA CYS A 141 7.76 -3.52 -5.49
C CYS A 141 7.06 -3.12 -6.80
N GLY A 142 6.76 -1.85 -7.01
CA GLY A 142 6.13 -1.37 -8.25
C GLY A 142 4.70 -1.88 -8.44
N VAL A 143 3.92 -1.97 -7.36
CA VAL A 143 2.52 -2.39 -7.37
C VAL A 143 1.61 -1.33 -6.77
N PHE A 144 0.30 -1.48 -6.94
CA PHE A 144 -0.69 -0.62 -6.32
C PHE A 144 -0.89 -1.00 -4.85
N GLY A 145 -0.93 0.00 -3.96
CA GLY A 145 -1.22 -0.19 -2.54
C GLY A 145 -2.26 0.81 -2.03
N LEU A 146 -3.30 0.33 -1.36
CA LEU A 146 -4.31 1.18 -0.72
C LEU A 146 -4.27 1.03 0.79
N LYS A 147 -4.07 2.14 1.47
CA LYS A 147 -4.38 2.34 2.88
C LYS A 147 -5.75 2.99 2.98
N THR A 148 -6.71 2.36 3.63
CA THR A 148 -8.04 2.96 3.84
C THR A 148 -8.02 4.03 4.92
N THR A 149 -9.07 4.84 4.99
CA THR A 149 -9.35 5.71 6.14
C THR A 149 -9.27 4.89 7.43
N ASN A 150 -8.64 5.44 8.48
CA ASN A 150 -8.57 4.77 9.78
C ASN A 150 -9.99 4.55 10.31
N GLY A 151 -10.26 3.33 10.79
CA GLY A 151 -11.58 2.95 11.30
C GLY A 151 -12.64 2.63 10.24
N LEU A 152 -12.38 2.83 8.94
CA LEU A 152 -13.33 2.45 7.88
C LEU A 152 -13.61 0.94 7.88
N LEU A 153 -12.58 0.14 8.09
CA LEU A 153 -12.69 -1.32 8.23
C LEU A 153 -12.22 -1.73 9.61
N PRO A 154 -12.83 -2.77 10.22
CA PRO A 154 -12.40 -3.28 11.51
C PRO A 154 -10.91 -3.68 11.53
N SER A 155 -10.18 -3.19 12.52
CA SER A 155 -8.76 -3.46 12.75
C SER A 155 -8.55 -3.95 14.19
N PRO A 156 -7.65 -4.92 14.44
CA PRO A 156 -7.28 -5.32 15.80
C PRO A 156 -6.36 -4.30 16.49
N ASP A 157 -5.88 -3.30 15.76
CA ASP A 157 -5.00 -2.26 16.31
C ASP A 157 -5.76 -1.34 17.26
N ARG A 158 -5.29 -1.25 18.51
CA ARG A 158 -5.89 -0.41 19.55
C ARG A 158 -5.34 1.01 19.57
N THR A 159 -4.26 1.27 18.86
CA THR A 159 -3.65 2.61 18.80
C THR A 159 -4.39 3.54 17.83
N GLY A 160 -5.23 2.98 16.96
CA GLY A 160 -5.89 3.71 15.90
C GLY A 160 -4.98 4.12 14.72
N LEU A 161 -3.70 3.73 14.76
CA LEU A 161 -2.73 4.03 13.70
C LEU A 161 -2.87 3.14 12.48
N ALA A 162 -3.21 1.84 12.69
CA ALA A 162 -3.24 0.88 11.62
C ALA A 162 -4.63 0.73 11.02
N SER A 163 -4.72 0.94 9.71
CA SER A 163 -5.88 0.61 8.90
C SER A 163 -5.68 -0.67 8.09
N ALA A 164 -6.77 -1.35 7.77
CA ALA A 164 -6.74 -2.42 6.78
C ALA A 164 -6.38 -1.85 5.41
N GLY A 165 -5.68 -2.64 4.61
CA GLY A 165 -5.30 -2.24 3.27
C GLY A 165 -5.13 -3.44 2.35
N VAL A 166 -4.83 -3.15 1.10
CA VAL A 166 -4.67 -4.15 0.04
C VAL A 166 -3.51 -3.78 -0.87
N LEU A 167 -2.85 -4.81 -1.37
CA LEU A 167 -1.88 -4.71 -2.46
C LEU A 167 -2.46 -5.45 -3.68
N THR A 168 -2.43 -4.80 -4.82
CA THR A 168 -2.96 -5.33 -6.08
C THR A 168 -2.08 -4.86 -7.24
N ARG A 169 -2.29 -5.43 -8.43
CA ARG A 169 -1.56 -4.97 -9.62
C ARG A 169 -2.06 -3.63 -10.15
N SER A 170 -3.28 -3.22 -9.77
CA SER A 170 -3.91 -2.01 -10.29
C SER A 170 -4.97 -1.45 -9.33
N ALA A 171 -5.35 -0.20 -9.53
CA ALA A 171 -6.47 0.44 -8.84
C ALA A 171 -7.80 -0.32 -9.03
N ALA A 172 -7.98 -0.98 -10.18
CA ALA A 172 -9.15 -1.83 -10.44
C ALA A 172 -9.23 -3.02 -9.47
N GLY A 173 -8.09 -3.65 -9.15
CA GLY A 173 -8.02 -4.70 -8.13
C GLY A 173 -8.40 -4.19 -6.74
N ALA A 174 -7.94 -3.00 -6.37
CA ALA A 174 -8.29 -2.37 -5.10
C ALA A 174 -9.78 -1.95 -5.05
N ARG A 175 -10.38 -1.56 -6.18
CA ARG A 175 -11.84 -1.36 -6.26
C ARG A 175 -12.61 -2.66 -6.02
N THR A 176 -12.15 -3.77 -6.59
CA THR A 176 -12.74 -5.09 -6.34
C THR A 176 -12.65 -5.44 -4.85
N TYR A 177 -11.50 -5.19 -4.22
CA TYR A 177 -11.34 -5.37 -2.78
C TYR A 177 -12.35 -4.53 -1.99
N LEU A 178 -12.42 -3.20 -2.18
CA LEU A 178 -13.33 -2.34 -1.41
C LEU A 178 -14.80 -2.72 -1.64
N ARG A 179 -15.19 -3.06 -2.86
CA ARG A 179 -16.55 -3.54 -3.16
C ARG A 179 -16.92 -4.79 -2.37
N THR A 180 -15.94 -5.63 -2.07
CA THR A 180 -16.16 -6.88 -1.34
C THR A 180 -16.17 -6.70 0.17
N VAL A 181 -15.30 -5.83 0.69
CA VAL A 181 -15.10 -5.69 2.15
C VAL A 181 -15.92 -4.57 2.79
N LEU A 182 -16.41 -3.63 1.99
CA LEU A 182 -17.18 -2.46 2.46
C LEU A 182 -18.60 -2.53 1.94
N ASP A 183 -19.56 -2.72 2.85
CA ASP A 183 -20.98 -2.73 2.50
C ASP A 183 -21.40 -1.34 1.95
N GLY A 184 -22.18 -1.36 0.89
CA GLY A 184 -22.65 -0.12 0.26
C GLY A 184 -21.59 0.65 -0.54
N TYR A 185 -20.40 0.09 -0.75
CA TYR A 185 -19.39 0.73 -1.58
C TYR A 185 -19.92 1.03 -2.99
N LYS A 186 -19.79 2.30 -3.39
CA LYS A 186 -20.10 2.76 -4.75
C LYS A 186 -18.85 3.40 -5.36
N PRO A 187 -18.43 3.00 -6.56
CA PRO A 187 -17.34 3.67 -7.24
C PRO A 187 -17.72 5.11 -7.56
N VAL A 188 -16.77 6.02 -7.39
CA VAL A 188 -16.94 7.44 -7.72
C VAL A 188 -15.97 7.75 -8.87
N PRO A 189 -16.44 8.03 -10.08
CA PRO A 189 -15.59 8.48 -11.17
C PRO A 189 -15.04 9.88 -10.86
N PRO A 190 -13.76 10.16 -11.19
CA PRO A 190 -13.21 11.48 -10.98
C PRO A 190 -13.77 12.48 -11.99
N VAL A 191 -13.92 13.74 -11.57
CA VAL A 191 -14.08 14.88 -12.47
C VAL A 191 -12.69 15.43 -12.78
N LEU A 192 -12.27 15.30 -14.02
CA LEU A 192 -10.91 15.70 -14.46
C LEU A 192 -10.90 17.11 -15.07
N PRO A 193 -9.79 17.86 -14.93
CA PRO A 193 -8.63 17.58 -14.10
C PRO A 193 -8.93 17.77 -12.60
N VAL A 194 -8.41 16.87 -11.76
CA VAL A 194 -8.55 16.97 -10.29
C VAL A 194 -7.60 18.05 -9.76
N PRO A 195 -8.09 19.05 -8.99
CA PRO A 195 -7.20 19.98 -8.30
C PRO A 195 -6.31 19.24 -7.29
N ALA A 196 -5.00 19.48 -7.33
CA ALA A 196 -4.04 18.80 -6.48
C ALA A 196 -2.96 19.74 -5.97
N VAL A 197 -2.51 19.49 -4.73
CA VAL A 197 -1.26 20.04 -4.19
C VAL A 197 -0.16 18.99 -4.37
N PHE A 198 1.00 19.39 -4.84
CA PHE A 198 2.19 18.55 -4.85
C PHE A 198 3.17 19.05 -3.79
N SER A 199 3.53 18.17 -2.84
CA SER A 199 4.53 18.43 -1.81
C SER A 199 5.60 17.35 -1.85
N PRO A 200 6.82 17.63 -2.28
CA PRO A 200 7.87 16.61 -2.42
C PRO A 200 8.35 16.04 -1.10
N GLY A 201 8.33 16.82 -0.01
CA GLY A 201 8.89 16.43 1.29
C GLY A 201 8.01 16.78 2.50
N LEU A 202 6.76 17.23 2.29
CA LEU A 202 5.84 17.69 3.35
C LEU A 202 6.42 18.76 4.30
N GLY A 203 7.45 19.48 3.85
CA GLY A 203 8.12 20.54 4.62
C GLY A 203 9.21 20.06 5.58
N TYR A 204 9.35 18.77 5.84
CA TYR A 204 10.30 18.25 6.82
C TYR A 204 11.17 17.08 6.34
N ALA A 205 10.75 16.32 5.32
CA ALA A 205 11.50 15.16 4.88
C ALA A 205 12.53 15.54 3.82
N ASP A 206 13.77 15.07 4.02
CA ASP A 206 14.81 15.08 2.99
C ASP A 206 14.61 13.90 2.05
N VAL A 207 14.42 14.18 0.77
CA VAL A 207 14.05 13.17 -0.24
C VAL A 207 15.22 12.95 -1.19
N ASP A 208 15.57 11.69 -1.39
CA ASP A 208 16.56 11.26 -2.39
C ASP A 208 16.29 11.94 -3.74
N PRO A 209 17.27 12.64 -4.33
CA PRO A 209 17.08 13.40 -5.57
C PRO A 209 16.53 12.57 -6.75
N GLU A 210 16.89 11.28 -6.85
CA GLU A 210 16.34 10.40 -7.89
C GLU A 210 14.87 10.08 -7.65
N VAL A 211 14.48 9.81 -6.39
CA VAL A 211 13.08 9.60 -6.00
C VAL A 211 12.25 10.85 -6.32
N ALA A 212 12.76 12.03 -5.93
CA ALA A 212 12.11 13.30 -6.19
C ALA A 212 11.96 13.58 -7.69
N ALA A 213 12.98 13.26 -8.49
CA ALA A 213 12.96 13.45 -9.95
C ALA A 213 11.92 12.53 -10.62
N VAL A 214 11.88 11.25 -10.28
CA VAL A 214 10.90 10.30 -10.83
C VAL A 214 9.47 10.73 -10.51
N VAL A 215 9.20 11.13 -9.26
CA VAL A 215 7.85 11.57 -8.86
C VAL A 215 7.48 12.88 -9.55
N ARG A 216 8.40 13.83 -9.70
CA ARG A 216 8.16 15.09 -10.42
C ARG A 216 7.76 14.82 -11.86
N VAL A 217 8.52 13.99 -12.59
CA VAL A 217 8.19 13.59 -13.96
C VAL A 217 6.82 12.93 -14.05
N ALA A 218 6.47 12.06 -13.08
CA ALA A 218 5.15 11.46 -13.02
C ALA A 218 4.05 12.52 -12.86
N VAL A 219 4.23 13.48 -11.95
CA VAL A 219 3.26 14.60 -11.75
C VAL A 219 3.14 15.47 -13.01
N GLU A 220 4.25 15.80 -13.68
CA GLU A 220 4.24 16.55 -14.94
C GLU A 220 3.46 15.81 -16.04
N ARG A 221 3.63 14.49 -16.16
CA ARG A 221 2.83 13.65 -17.07
C ARG A 221 1.35 13.69 -16.75
N LEU A 222 0.97 13.65 -15.47
CA LEU A 222 -0.43 13.74 -15.04
C LEU A 222 -1.05 15.10 -15.37
N VAL A 223 -0.29 16.18 -15.24
CA VAL A 223 -0.73 17.52 -15.65
C VAL A 223 -0.90 17.58 -17.17
N ALA A 224 0.09 17.11 -17.93
CA ALA A 224 0.03 17.07 -19.40
C ALA A 224 -1.12 16.22 -19.94
N ALA A 225 -1.44 15.12 -19.26
CA ALA A 225 -2.57 14.24 -19.59
C ALA A 225 -3.94 14.79 -19.14
N GLY A 226 -4.00 15.95 -18.47
CA GLY A 226 -5.24 16.53 -17.96
C GLY A 226 -5.88 15.73 -16.82
N VAL A 227 -5.12 14.89 -16.12
CA VAL A 227 -5.62 14.11 -14.97
C VAL A 227 -5.63 14.95 -13.71
N VAL A 228 -4.58 15.75 -13.49
CA VAL A 228 -4.50 16.67 -12.37
C VAL A 228 -4.21 18.09 -12.82
N ARG A 229 -4.63 19.04 -12.02
CA ARG A 229 -4.28 20.46 -12.14
C ARG A 229 -3.64 20.90 -10.83
N LEU A 230 -2.38 21.24 -10.85
CA LEU A 230 -1.71 21.75 -9.67
C LEU A 230 -2.29 23.11 -9.28
N VAL A 231 -2.52 23.27 -7.99
CA VAL A 231 -2.93 24.56 -7.40
C VAL A 231 -1.73 25.20 -6.70
N ASP A 232 -1.69 26.53 -6.71
CA ASP A 232 -0.64 27.30 -6.06
C ASP A 232 -0.86 27.32 -4.53
N ARG A 233 -0.46 26.22 -3.90
CA ARG A 233 -0.53 25.99 -2.47
C ARG A 233 0.59 25.08 -2.03
N THR A 234 1.05 25.23 -0.81
CA THR A 234 1.99 24.33 -0.14
C THR A 234 1.26 23.47 0.90
N CYS A 235 1.84 22.31 1.18
CA CYS A 235 1.48 21.49 2.35
C CYS A 235 2.76 21.26 3.14
N GLU A 236 2.89 21.95 4.23
CA GLU A 236 4.03 21.86 5.15
C GLU A 236 3.52 21.40 6.50
N LEU A 237 4.05 20.27 6.96
CA LEU A 237 3.71 19.64 8.23
C LEU A 237 4.90 19.72 9.18
N LEU A 238 4.65 19.61 10.47
CA LEU A 238 5.70 19.26 11.43
C LEU A 238 6.03 17.78 11.32
N ASP A 239 7.30 17.41 11.53
CA ASP A 239 7.71 15.99 11.53
C ASP A 239 6.86 15.18 12.52
N PRO A 240 6.10 14.20 12.07
CA PRO A 240 5.19 13.43 12.91
C PRO A 240 5.88 12.32 13.71
N CYS A 241 7.20 12.16 13.61
CA CYS A 241 7.96 11.09 14.24
C CYS A 241 7.65 10.92 15.73
N GLU A 242 7.83 11.99 16.51
CA GLU A 242 7.59 11.98 17.95
C GLU A 242 6.13 11.65 18.27
N ALA A 243 5.20 12.27 17.54
CA ALA A 243 3.78 12.03 17.73
C ALA A 243 3.38 10.58 17.43
N TRP A 244 3.94 10.00 16.37
CA TRP A 244 3.68 8.60 16.02
C TRP A 244 4.25 7.63 17.06
N LEU A 245 5.50 7.86 17.52
CA LEU A 245 6.14 7.05 18.54
C LEU A 245 5.40 7.12 19.88
N SER A 246 4.92 8.31 20.28
CA SER A 246 4.12 8.52 21.47
C SER A 246 2.82 7.69 21.44
N VAL A 247 2.05 7.78 20.37
CA VAL A 247 0.82 6.98 20.20
C VAL A 247 1.12 5.50 20.16
N ARG A 248 2.14 5.08 19.41
CA ARG A 248 2.55 3.68 19.27
C ARG A 248 3.00 3.06 20.57
N GLY A 249 3.75 3.85 21.38
CA GLY A 249 4.28 3.43 22.69
C GLY A 249 3.28 3.54 23.83
N GLY A 250 2.11 4.16 23.60
CA GLY A 250 1.14 4.43 24.64
C GLY A 250 1.62 5.43 25.70
N SER A 251 2.56 6.31 25.33
CA SER A 251 3.18 7.30 26.22
C SER A 251 2.85 8.73 25.72
N PRO A 252 1.70 9.29 26.07
CA PRO A 252 1.31 10.63 25.65
C PRO A 252 2.35 11.67 26.06
N SER A 253 2.64 12.63 25.17
CA SER A 253 3.45 13.80 25.47
C SER A 253 2.75 15.08 24.97
N PRO A 254 2.84 16.21 25.69
CA PRO A 254 2.26 17.48 25.22
C PRO A 254 2.77 17.87 23.83
N ARG A 255 4.05 17.63 23.56
CA ARG A 255 4.65 17.91 22.25
C ARG A 255 4.07 17.05 21.13
N ALA A 256 3.82 15.77 21.41
CA ALA A 256 3.18 14.86 20.46
C ALA A 256 1.75 15.30 20.11
N GLU A 257 1.00 15.79 21.10
CA GLU A 257 -0.34 16.34 20.91
C GLU A 257 -0.32 17.66 20.11
N GLU A 258 0.63 18.54 20.38
CA GLU A 258 0.84 19.77 19.60
C GLU A 258 1.14 19.46 18.14
N ILE A 259 2.05 18.53 17.85
CA ILE A 259 2.40 18.10 16.48
C ILE A 259 1.16 17.55 15.77
N ARG A 260 0.40 16.69 16.43
CA ARG A 260 -0.83 16.12 15.85
C ARG A 260 -1.84 17.21 15.51
N HIS A 261 -2.12 18.07 16.46
CA HIS A 261 -3.10 19.16 16.29
C HIS A 261 -2.69 20.12 15.17
N ALA A 262 -1.42 20.53 15.13
CA ALA A 262 -0.90 21.39 14.08
C ALA A 262 -1.03 20.74 12.69
N ASN A 263 -0.62 19.48 12.57
CA ASN A 263 -0.70 18.74 11.31
C ASN A 263 -2.14 18.48 10.87
N ASP A 264 -3.04 18.13 11.80
CA ASP A 264 -4.46 17.95 11.50
C ASP A 264 -5.07 19.27 10.99
N THR A 265 -4.75 20.40 11.62
CA THR A 265 -5.23 21.73 11.19
C THR A 265 -4.78 22.06 9.75
N VAL A 266 -3.52 21.80 9.41
CA VAL A 266 -3.00 22.01 8.04
C VAL A 266 -3.71 21.13 7.04
N LEU A 267 -3.88 19.84 7.34
CA LEU A 267 -4.53 18.88 6.43
C LEU A 267 -6.02 19.18 6.25
N GLU A 268 -6.73 19.54 7.30
CA GLU A 268 -8.15 19.96 7.24
C GLU A 268 -8.31 21.20 6.38
N ALA A 269 -7.47 22.23 6.56
CA ALA A 269 -7.49 23.43 5.75
C ALA A 269 -7.13 23.17 4.27
N LEU A 270 -6.26 22.19 4.00
CA LEU A 270 -5.91 21.76 2.66
C LEU A 270 -7.09 21.08 2.01
N PHE A 271 -7.64 20.03 2.65
CA PHE A 271 -8.71 19.21 2.04
C PHE A 271 -10.05 19.91 1.95
N ALA A 272 -10.32 20.92 2.78
CA ALA A 272 -11.49 21.80 2.60
C ALA A 272 -11.52 22.53 1.24
N ARG A 273 -10.41 22.59 0.52
CA ARG A 273 -10.26 23.37 -0.73
C ARG A 273 -9.65 22.60 -1.89
N THR A 274 -8.95 21.49 -1.61
CA THR A 274 -8.21 20.74 -2.62
C THR A 274 -8.36 19.25 -2.32
N PRO A 275 -8.99 18.48 -3.21
CA PRO A 275 -9.35 17.09 -2.92
C PRO A 275 -8.17 16.12 -2.90
N LEU A 276 -6.99 16.55 -3.41
CA LEU A 276 -5.86 15.64 -3.61
C LEU A 276 -4.54 16.27 -3.15
N LEU A 277 -3.77 15.51 -2.37
CA LEU A 277 -2.37 15.77 -2.07
C LEU A 277 -1.52 14.69 -2.73
N LEU A 278 -0.45 15.10 -3.41
CA LEU A 278 0.52 14.25 -4.08
C LEU A 278 1.88 14.37 -3.40
N THR A 279 2.52 13.24 -3.08
CA THR A 279 3.88 13.17 -2.52
C THR A 279 4.61 11.94 -3.05
N PRO A 280 5.94 11.82 -2.91
CA PRO A 280 6.57 10.50 -2.94
C PRO A 280 6.00 9.62 -1.82
N VAL A 281 6.01 8.30 -1.99
CA VAL A 281 5.61 7.38 -0.90
C VAL A 281 6.69 7.31 0.17
N THR A 282 7.95 7.24 -0.25
CA THR A 282 9.12 7.15 0.62
C THR A 282 10.14 8.23 0.28
N PRO A 283 10.89 8.74 1.24
CA PRO A 283 11.95 9.69 0.96
C PRO A 283 13.18 9.03 0.31
N ASN A 284 13.33 7.71 0.43
CA ASN A 284 14.49 6.95 -0.02
C ASN A 284 14.11 5.78 -0.92
N ARG A 285 15.08 5.32 -1.71
CA ARG A 285 15.02 4.06 -2.45
C ARG A 285 14.99 2.85 -1.49
N PRO A 286 14.60 1.65 -1.96
CA PRO A 286 14.76 0.42 -1.17
C PRO A 286 16.18 0.30 -0.63
N HIS A 287 16.32 0.11 0.69
CA HIS A 287 17.64 -0.12 1.31
C HIS A 287 18.11 -1.56 1.13
N GLY A 288 19.38 -1.83 1.40
CA GLY A 288 19.94 -3.18 1.43
C GLY A 288 19.41 -4.04 2.58
N HIS A 289 19.80 -5.29 2.60
CA HIS A 289 19.36 -6.25 3.62
C HIS A 289 19.98 -5.99 5.02
N ASP A 290 20.98 -5.13 5.10
CA ASP A 290 21.60 -4.71 6.38
C ASP A 290 20.79 -3.65 7.13
N GLY A 291 19.77 -3.07 6.45
CA GLY A 291 18.85 -2.10 7.05
C GLY A 291 18.94 -0.70 6.47
N PRO A 292 18.08 0.22 6.94
CA PRO A 292 17.96 1.58 6.40
C PRO A 292 19.05 2.55 6.94
N GLY A 293 19.92 2.13 7.85
CA GLY A 293 20.77 3.05 8.58
C GLY A 293 19.94 3.99 9.46
N GLU A 294 20.21 5.28 9.36
CA GLU A 294 19.48 6.32 10.09
C GLU A 294 18.28 6.90 9.31
N LEU A 295 17.96 6.33 8.11
CA LEU A 295 16.87 6.83 7.29
C LEU A 295 15.51 6.28 7.75
N TYR A 296 14.54 7.17 7.88
CA TYR A 296 13.15 6.81 8.16
C TYR A 296 12.34 6.71 6.87
N SER A 297 12.24 5.49 6.31
CA SER A 297 11.44 5.25 5.10
C SER A 297 9.94 5.57 5.29
N THR A 298 9.50 5.71 6.53
CA THR A 298 8.13 6.07 6.94
C THR A 298 7.87 7.57 6.92
N ALA A 299 8.88 8.42 6.74
CA ALA A 299 8.76 9.88 6.91
C ALA A 299 7.58 10.48 6.13
N LEU A 300 7.30 10.04 4.91
CA LEU A 300 6.22 10.56 4.08
C LEU A 300 4.88 9.78 4.23
N THR A 301 4.82 8.77 5.10
CA THR A 301 3.61 7.93 5.24
C THR A 301 2.93 8.02 6.60
N TRP A 302 3.68 8.13 7.69
CA TRP A 302 3.14 8.07 9.06
C TRP A 302 2.24 9.26 9.46
N ALA A 303 2.42 10.44 8.85
CA ALA A 303 1.50 11.57 9.04
C ALA A 303 0.05 11.17 8.74
N PHE A 304 -0.16 10.38 7.68
CA PHE A 304 -1.50 9.94 7.26
C PHE A 304 -2.04 8.74 8.05
N ASN A 305 -1.20 8.09 8.85
CA ASN A 305 -1.66 7.14 9.87
C ASN A 305 -2.12 7.86 11.14
N LEU A 306 -1.41 8.90 11.57
CA LEU A 306 -1.81 9.75 12.71
C LEU A 306 -3.11 10.49 12.42
N SER A 307 -3.19 11.13 11.26
CA SER A 307 -4.36 11.93 10.87
C SER A 307 -5.53 11.10 10.34
N GLY A 308 -5.32 9.82 10.01
CA GLY A 308 -6.36 8.89 9.58
C GLY A 308 -6.79 8.99 8.12
N HIS A 309 -6.14 9.81 7.30
CA HIS A 309 -6.49 9.99 5.88
C HIS A 309 -6.26 8.72 5.05
N PRO A 310 -7.12 8.41 4.07
CA PRO A 310 -6.87 7.35 3.09
C PRO A 310 -5.73 7.76 2.16
N ALA A 311 -4.91 6.79 1.76
CA ALA A 311 -3.80 7.03 0.85
C ALA A 311 -3.54 5.83 -0.06
N ALA A 312 -3.18 6.11 -1.32
CA ALA A 312 -2.80 5.10 -2.29
C ALA A 312 -1.34 5.30 -2.75
N SER A 313 -0.63 4.21 -2.97
CA SER A 313 0.64 4.18 -3.68
C SER A 313 0.40 3.71 -5.11
N VAL A 314 0.77 4.52 -6.08
CA VAL A 314 0.69 4.19 -7.51
C VAL A 314 2.12 4.12 -8.06
N PRO A 315 2.49 3.12 -8.87
CA PRO A 315 3.80 3.09 -9.53
C PRO A 315 4.04 4.35 -10.35
N ALA A 316 5.15 5.07 -10.08
CA ALA A 316 5.49 6.33 -10.73
C ALA A 316 6.59 6.19 -11.78
N GLY A 317 7.41 5.14 -11.69
CA GLY A 317 8.55 4.90 -12.56
C GLY A 317 9.68 4.19 -11.81
N PHE A 318 10.89 4.32 -12.35
CA PHE A 318 12.09 3.67 -11.81
C PHE A 318 13.23 4.69 -11.71
N THR A 319 14.07 4.52 -10.69
CA THR A 319 15.35 5.20 -10.60
C THR A 319 16.36 4.63 -11.60
N ALA A 320 17.47 5.31 -11.82
CA ALA A 320 18.50 4.87 -12.76
C ALA A 320 19.09 3.48 -12.42
N ASP A 321 19.12 3.13 -11.12
CA ASP A 321 19.56 1.83 -10.66
C ASP A 321 18.45 0.75 -10.69
N GLY A 322 17.28 1.04 -11.27
CA GLY A 322 16.19 0.09 -11.48
C GLY A 322 15.29 -0.15 -10.25
N CYS A 323 15.35 0.71 -9.23
CA CYS A 323 14.42 0.64 -8.11
C CYS A 323 13.06 1.27 -8.47
N PRO A 324 11.94 0.58 -8.23
CA PRO A 324 10.63 1.20 -8.40
C PRO A 324 10.42 2.36 -7.42
N VAL A 325 9.67 3.37 -7.87
CA VAL A 325 9.26 4.53 -7.09
C VAL A 325 7.74 4.65 -7.12
N GLY A 326 7.14 4.96 -5.97
CA GLY A 326 5.70 5.18 -5.84
C GLY A 326 5.33 6.65 -5.70
N LEU A 327 4.29 7.07 -6.41
CA LEU A 327 3.56 8.33 -6.17
C LEU A 327 2.47 8.04 -5.12
N GLN A 328 2.46 8.80 -4.04
CA GLN A 328 1.41 8.74 -3.02
C GLN A 328 0.31 9.74 -3.35
N LEU A 329 -0.91 9.24 -3.40
CA LEU A 329 -2.14 10.02 -3.48
C LEU A 329 -2.80 10.01 -2.11
N VAL A 330 -3.11 11.18 -1.56
CA VAL A 330 -3.84 11.31 -0.27
C VAL A 330 -5.10 12.12 -0.49
N ALA A 331 -6.20 11.69 0.12
CA ALA A 331 -7.48 12.38 0.06
C ALA A 331 -8.05 12.63 1.47
N GLU A 332 -9.13 13.39 1.55
CA GLU A 332 -9.86 13.64 2.79
C GLU A 332 -10.29 12.34 3.49
N ARG A 333 -10.44 12.37 4.80
CA ARG A 333 -10.97 11.25 5.60
C ARG A 333 -12.34 10.82 5.08
N GLY A 334 -12.52 9.53 4.81
CA GLY A 334 -13.74 8.97 4.24
C GLY A 334 -13.84 9.05 2.71
N ALA A 335 -12.89 9.69 2.04
CA ALA A 335 -12.87 9.81 0.58
C ALA A 335 -12.18 8.63 -0.13
N ASP A 336 -12.29 7.41 0.41
CA ASP A 336 -11.65 6.21 -0.16
C ASP A 336 -12.15 5.89 -1.57
N ALA A 337 -13.44 6.06 -1.83
CA ALA A 337 -14.02 5.77 -3.14
C ALA A 337 -13.63 6.83 -4.21
N PRO A 338 -13.71 8.14 -3.94
CA PRO A 338 -13.14 9.17 -4.81
C PRO A 338 -11.64 8.97 -5.07
N LEU A 339 -10.85 8.67 -4.02
CA LEU A 339 -9.41 8.41 -4.14
C LEU A 339 -9.12 7.29 -5.14
N LEU A 340 -9.85 6.18 -5.06
CA LEU A 340 -9.71 5.06 -6.01
C LEU A 340 -10.15 5.42 -7.43
N GLY A 341 -11.12 6.31 -7.59
CA GLY A 341 -11.50 6.84 -8.88
C GLY A 341 -10.33 7.60 -9.53
N VAL A 342 -9.75 8.53 -8.77
CA VAL A 342 -8.58 9.31 -9.20
C VAL A 342 -7.37 8.41 -9.45
N ALA A 343 -7.10 7.45 -8.55
CA ALA A 343 -5.96 6.54 -8.69
C ALA A 343 -6.03 5.70 -9.98
N GLY A 344 -7.23 5.32 -10.44
CA GLY A 344 -7.40 4.65 -11.73
C GLY A 344 -6.99 5.55 -12.90
N ALA A 345 -7.43 6.82 -12.92
CA ALA A 345 -7.06 7.76 -13.98
C ALA A 345 -5.55 8.09 -13.96
N VAL A 346 -4.97 8.16 -12.76
CA VAL A 346 -3.50 8.33 -12.58
C VAL A 346 -2.75 7.12 -13.16
N GLU A 347 -3.17 5.92 -12.82
CA GLU A 347 -2.55 4.68 -13.32
C GLU A 347 -2.62 4.60 -14.85
N ASP A 348 -3.79 4.87 -15.43
CA ASP A 348 -4.01 4.86 -16.89
C ASP A 348 -3.05 5.85 -17.59
N ALA A 349 -2.92 7.08 -17.07
CA ALA A 349 -2.04 8.10 -17.65
C ALA A 349 -0.54 7.76 -17.49
N LEU A 350 -0.13 7.12 -16.40
CA LEU A 350 1.26 6.74 -16.17
C LEU A 350 1.67 5.45 -16.92
N THR A 351 0.71 4.59 -17.29
CA THR A 351 0.96 3.36 -18.06
C THR A 351 0.80 3.55 -19.55
N ALA A 352 0.09 4.60 -20.02
CA ALA A 352 -0.01 4.93 -21.43
C ALA A 352 1.39 5.12 -22.02
N LYS A 353 1.69 4.35 -23.08
CA LYS A 353 2.92 4.55 -23.87
C LYS A 353 2.75 5.85 -24.64
N GLY A 354 3.61 6.83 -24.35
CA GLY A 354 3.72 8.03 -25.17
C GLY A 354 4.19 7.73 -26.59
#